data_d513244583d411788d70359d9965294e
#
_entry.id   d513244583d411788d70359d9965294e
#
_cell.length_a   1.000
_cell.length_b   1.000
_cell.length_c   1.000
_cell.angle_alpha   90.00
_cell.angle_beta   90.00
_cell.angle_gamma   90.00
#
_symmetry.space_group_name_H-M   'P 1'
#
loop_
_entity.id
_entity.type
_entity.pdbx_description
1 polymer ?
#
loop_
_entity_poly.entity_id
_entity_poly.type
_entity_poly.pdbx_seq_one_letter_code
_entity_poly.pdbx_strand_id
1 'polypeptide(L)'
;MPEENLPTTGRRHRPNTKRLSLALQGGGSHGAFTWGVMHRLMSDPRIYIDGLSGTSAGAINAVVFVDGFIKGQRQGAIDALEGFWNEVADNTLVPRLNLRTLFGYPETWRVDNEPGFLWMDYITRLFAPTDLNPMDINPLRDMLQRRVDFATLRSRTEIQLFVTASNVRTCRARIFRTPEMQAECVLASTCLPLMFKAVEIDGEHYWDGGYLGNPAISPLIHECGSSDIMIVRINPMNRDDVPVSARDILNRMNEMSFNSSLVREMRGIATVSKFVQEGTLDDDRYTLVRFHEITAEAELSAYGSLSKMNTERAFLHHLHDLGFDAADRWLEANYERVGWESTLDVEHFADHDT
;
A
#
# COMPACT_ATOMS: atom_id res chain seq x y z
N MET A 1 -40.53 35.08 5.01
CA MET A 1 -39.19 34.86 5.57
C MET A 1 -38.33 34.30 4.48
N PRO A 2 -37.26 34.94 4.01
CA PRO A 2 -36.43 34.39 2.96
C PRO A 2 -35.45 33.40 3.55
N GLU A 3 -35.32 32.25 2.89
CA GLU A 3 -34.32 31.21 3.15
C GLU A 3 -32.94 31.78 2.96
N GLU A 4 -32.12 31.76 3.99
CA GLU A 4 -30.69 32.06 3.95
C GLU A 4 -29.94 30.94 3.20
N ASN A 5 -29.49 31.24 2.00
CA ASN A 5 -28.51 30.44 1.26
C ASN A 5 -27.19 30.44 2.01
N LEU A 6 -26.86 29.32 2.63
CA LEU A 6 -25.52 29.05 3.14
C LEU A 6 -24.56 28.96 1.93
N PRO A 7 -23.43 29.66 1.95
CA PRO A 7 -22.48 29.59 0.86
C PRO A 7 -21.80 28.20 0.85
N THR A 8 -22.00 27.45 -0.22
CA THR A 8 -21.15 26.33 -0.58
C THR A 8 -19.72 26.82 -0.66
N THR A 9 -18.87 26.41 0.27
CA THR A 9 -17.43 26.69 0.25
C THR A 9 -16.79 25.99 -0.95
N GLY A 10 -16.89 26.64 -2.12
CA GLY A 10 -16.16 26.25 -3.30
C GLY A 10 -14.65 26.32 -3.01
N ARG A 11 -14.01 25.18 -2.83
CA ARG A 11 -12.56 25.10 -2.76
C ARG A 11 -11.98 25.71 -4.03
N ARG A 12 -11.28 26.84 -3.89
CA ARG A 12 -10.55 27.48 -5.00
C ARG A 12 -9.46 26.52 -5.46
N HIS A 13 -9.69 25.79 -6.55
CA HIS A 13 -8.64 25.10 -7.29
C HIS A 13 -7.58 26.15 -7.69
N ARG A 14 -6.34 25.96 -7.23
CA ARG A 14 -5.22 26.70 -7.81
C ARG A 14 -5.09 26.27 -9.27
N PRO A 15 -5.07 27.18 -10.25
CA PRO A 15 -4.88 26.83 -11.64
C PRO A 15 -3.50 26.17 -11.76
N ASN A 16 -3.43 24.92 -12.08
CA ASN A 16 -2.25 24.06 -12.22
C ASN A 16 -2.04 22.97 -11.15
N THR A 17 -3.06 22.63 -10.33
CA THR A 17 -2.94 21.51 -9.40
C THR A 17 -3.49 20.24 -10.04
N LYS A 18 -2.68 19.17 -10.08
CA LYS A 18 -3.08 17.84 -10.55
C LYS A 18 -3.64 17.04 -9.38
N ARG A 19 -4.80 16.42 -9.59
CA ARG A 19 -5.45 15.56 -8.59
C ARG A 19 -5.15 14.11 -8.89
N LEU A 20 -4.76 13.36 -7.88
CA LEU A 20 -4.45 11.93 -7.95
C LEU A 20 -5.15 11.18 -6.81
N SER A 21 -5.64 9.97 -7.10
CA SER A 21 -5.95 8.96 -6.11
C SER A 21 -4.83 7.92 -6.08
N LEU A 22 -4.37 7.50 -4.90
CA LEU A 22 -3.26 6.57 -4.77
C LEU A 22 -3.74 5.16 -4.38
N ALA A 23 -3.22 4.17 -5.08
CA ALA A 23 -3.42 2.75 -4.83
C ALA A 23 -2.11 2.15 -4.31
N LEU A 24 -2.05 1.84 -3.00
CA LEU A 24 -0.81 1.50 -2.27
C LEU A 24 -0.74 0.00 -2.00
N GLN A 25 0.21 -0.69 -2.66
CA GLN A 25 0.43 -2.12 -2.44
C GLN A 25 0.94 -2.45 -1.04
N GLY A 26 0.53 -3.61 -0.53
CA GLY A 26 1.11 -4.25 0.64
C GLY A 26 2.38 -5.02 0.32
N GLY A 27 3.26 -5.15 1.29
CA GLY A 27 4.54 -5.88 1.14
C GLY A 27 5.50 -5.73 2.32
N GLY A 28 4.99 -5.61 3.54
CA GLY A 28 5.81 -5.54 4.76
C GLY A 28 6.75 -4.34 4.76
N SER A 29 8.01 -4.53 5.12
CA SER A 29 9.03 -3.48 5.19
C SER A 29 9.27 -2.75 3.86
N HIS A 30 8.93 -3.37 2.71
CA HIS A 30 8.97 -2.69 1.42
C HIS A 30 7.96 -1.52 1.33
N GLY A 31 7.00 -1.43 2.25
CA GLY A 31 6.16 -0.24 2.42
C GLY A 31 6.94 1.05 2.72
N ALA A 32 8.21 0.96 3.13
CA ALA A 32 9.09 2.12 3.26
C ALA A 32 9.43 2.77 1.90
N PHE A 33 9.40 2.01 0.80
CA PHE A 33 9.43 2.58 -0.55
C PHE A 33 8.21 3.48 -0.79
N THR A 34 7.02 3.01 -0.41
CA THR A 34 5.79 3.81 -0.49
C THR A 34 5.87 5.07 0.35
N TRP A 35 6.49 5.03 1.54
CA TRP A 35 6.78 6.23 2.33
C TRP A 35 7.60 7.24 1.54
N GLY A 36 8.68 6.83 0.87
CA GLY A 36 9.50 7.70 0.02
C GLY A 36 8.70 8.32 -1.13
N VAL A 37 7.88 7.52 -1.83
CA VAL A 37 6.98 8.01 -2.88
C VAL A 37 6.03 9.07 -2.35
N MET A 38 5.36 8.80 -1.24
CA MET A 38 4.39 9.73 -0.64
C MET A 38 5.07 11.01 -0.13
N HIS A 39 6.27 10.90 0.42
CA HIS A 39 7.10 12.05 0.82
C HIS A 39 7.36 12.95 -0.39
N ARG A 40 7.86 12.39 -1.51
CA ARG A 40 8.15 13.19 -2.71
C ARG A 40 6.90 13.83 -3.31
N LEU A 41 5.78 13.11 -3.40
CA LEU A 41 4.52 13.65 -3.90
C LEU A 41 4.00 14.80 -3.02
N MET A 42 4.13 14.68 -1.69
CA MET A 42 3.72 15.76 -0.77
C MET A 42 4.66 16.95 -0.77
N SER A 43 5.91 16.78 -1.15
CA SER A 43 6.86 17.89 -1.33
C SER A 43 6.53 18.75 -2.56
N ASP A 44 5.72 18.24 -3.51
CA ASP A 44 5.29 19.01 -4.69
C ASP A 44 3.93 19.68 -4.46
N PRO A 45 3.87 21.03 -4.33
CA PRO A 45 2.62 21.75 -4.05
C PRO A 45 1.60 21.67 -5.21
N ARG A 46 2.00 21.20 -6.37
CA ARG A 46 1.16 21.04 -7.55
C ARG A 46 0.34 19.74 -7.53
N ILE A 47 0.69 18.78 -6.66
CA ILE A 47 -0.04 17.52 -6.49
C ILE A 47 -1.06 17.65 -5.37
N TYR A 48 -2.27 17.15 -5.59
CA TYR A 48 -3.31 17.00 -4.59
C TYR A 48 -3.79 15.56 -4.57
N ILE A 49 -3.79 14.92 -3.40
CA ILE A 49 -4.29 13.57 -3.20
C ILE A 49 -5.69 13.65 -2.63
N ASP A 50 -6.66 13.01 -3.27
CA ASP A 50 -8.07 13.01 -2.83
C ASP A 50 -8.55 11.66 -2.29
N GLY A 51 -7.82 10.59 -2.56
CA GLY A 51 -8.14 9.26 -2.07
C GLY A 51 -6.92 8.35 -1.96
N LEU A 52 -6.96 7.48 -0.96
CA LEU A 52 -5.94 6.47 -0.71
C LEU A 52 -6.62 5.11 -0.52
N SER A 53 -6.26 4.14 -1.35
CA SER A 53 -6.59 2.74 -1.13
C SER A 53 -5.33 1.97 -0.80
N GLY A 54 -5.32 1.29 0.35
CA GLY A 54 -4.14 0.58 0.80
C GLY A 54 -4.44 -0.83 1.33
N THR A 55 -3.44 -1.69 1.20
CA THR A 55 -3.48 -3.05 1.74
C THR A 55 -2.21 -3.32 2.52
N SER A 56 -2.29 -3.96 3.67
CA SER A 56 -1.13 -4.32 4.51
C SER A 56 -0.26 -3.10 4.81
N ALA A 57 1.02 -3.09 4.46
CA ALA A 57 1.90 -1.92 4.63
C ALA A 57 1.36 -0.67 3.89
N GLY A 58 0.68 -0.85 2.75
CA GLY A 58 -0.02 0.22 2.05
C GLY A 58 -1.15 0.82 2.87
N ALA A 59 -1.91 0.00 3.62
CA ALA A 59 -2.95 0.47 4.54
C ALA A 59 -2.37 1.27 5.71
N ILE A 60 -1.24 0.82 6.26
CA ILE A 60 -0.51 1.56 7.30
C ILE A 60 -0.11 2.95 6.78
N ASN A 61 0.57 2.99 5.62
CA ASN A 61 0.99 4.25 5.02
C ASN A 61 -0.20 5.19 4.77
N ALA A 62 -1.32 4.66 4.25
CA ALA A 62 -2.52 5.45 3.98
C ALA A 62 -3.11 6.07 5.25
N VAL A 63 -3.27 5.27 6.31
CA VAL A 63 -3.87 5.73 7.58
C VAL A 63 -2.97 6.74 8.29
N VAL A 64 -1.67 6.45 8.40
CA VAL A 64 -0.68 7.35 9.04
C VAL A 64 -0.57 8.67 8.27
N PHE A 65 -0.58 8.60 6.93
CA PHE A 65 -0.57 9.78 6.07
C PHE A 65 -1.79 10.67 6.30
N VAL A 66 -3.01 10.10 6.28
CA VAL A 66 -4.24 10.89 6.42
C VAL A 66 -4.32 11.52 7.81
N ASP A 67 -3.97 10.80 8.87
CA ASP A 67 -3.90 11.35 10.22
C ASP A 67 -2.89 12.51 10.31
N GLY A 68 -1.70 12.34 9.77
CA GLY A 68 -0.68 13.39 9.70
C GLY A 68 -1.15 14.59 8.89
N PHE A 69 -1.83 14.36 7.75
CA PHE A 69 -2.38 15.43 6.92
C PHE A 69 -3.47 16.22 7.66
N ILE A 70 -4.32 15.58 8.41
CA ILE A 70 -5.33 16.24 9.26
C ILE A 70 -4.67 17.14 10.30
N LYS A 71 -3.58 16.69 10.92
CA LYS A 71 -2.87 17.41 11.99
C LYS A 71 -2.00 18.57 11.50
N GLY A 72 -1.36 18.42 10.35
CA GLY A 72 -0.35 19.39 9.88
C GLY A 72 -0.28 19.55 8.35
N GLN A 73 -1.34 19.20 7.63
CA GLN A 73 -1.39 19.27 6.17
C GLN A 73 -0.22 18.48 5.54
N ARG A 74 0.39 18.97 4.48
CA ARG A 74 1.47 18.29 3.76
C ARG A 74 2.65 17.92 4.66
N GLN A 75 3.12 18.86 5.46
CA GLN A 75 4.25 18.61 6.36
C GLN A 75 3.88 17.60 7.44
N GLY A 76 2.68 17.71 8.01
CA GLY A 76 2.20 16.76 9.00
C GLY A 76 2.12 15.32 8.47
N ALA A 77 1.75 15.14 7.19
CA ALA A 77 1.74 13.83 6.55
C ALA A 77 3.17 13.25 6.39
N ILE A 78 4.12 14.09 5.98
CA ILE A 78 5.55 13.72 5.86
C ILE A 78 6.09 13.31 7.23
N ASP A 79 5.93 14.15 8.24
CA ASP A 79 6.44 13.93 9.59
C ASP A 79 5.82 12.67 10.25
N ALA A 80 4.53 12.43 10.01
CA ALA A 80 3.84 11.27 10.55
C ALA A 80 4.38 9.95 9.96
N LEU A 81 4.60 9.90 8.65
CA LEU A 81 5.19 8.72 7.98
C LEU A 81 6.62 8.50 8.45
N GLU A 82 7.45 9.53 8.49
CA GLU A 82 8.83 9.44 8.98
C GLU A 82 8.86 8.92 10.42
N GLY A 83 8.06 9.53 11.30
CA GLY A 83 7.97 9.10 12.69
C GLY A 83 7.52 7.65 12.84
N PHE A 84 6.55 7.20 12.03
CA PHE A 84 6.08 5.81 12.05
C PHE A 84 7.18 4.83 11.63
N TRP A 85 7.82 5.04 10.49
CA TRP A 85 8.85 4.11 9.99
C TRP A 85 10.11 4.11 10.86
N ASN A 86 10.46 5.24 11.47
CA ASN A 86 11.52 5.30 12.48
C ASN A 86 11.17 4.47 13.72
N GLU A 87 9.92 4.51 14.19
CA GLU A 87 9.48 3.69 15.32
C GLU A 87 9.45 2.19 14.96
N VAL A 88 9.09 1.83 13.72
CA VAL A 88 9.22 0.44 13.23
C VAL A 88 10.65 -0.03 13.33
N ALA A 89 11.62 0.80 12.94
CA ALA A 89 13.04 0.49 13.05
C ALA A 89 13.51 0.28 14.50
N ASP A 90 12.97 1.05 15.44
CA ASP A 90 13.34 0.99 16.86
C ASP A 90 12.72 -0.22 17.57
N ASN A 91 11.55 -0.68 17.14
CA ASN A 91 10.81 -1.80 17.72
C ASN A 91 11.14 -3.15 17.05
N THR A 92 12.35 -3.34 16.56
CA THR A 92 12.78 -4.58 15.90
C THR A 92 12.65 -5.77 16.85
N LEU A 93 11.72 -6.69 16.57
CA LEU A 93 11.45 -7.89 17.39
C LEU A 93 12.53 -8.98 17.28
N VAL A 94 13.38 -8.91 16.28
CA VAL A 94 14.46 -9.88 16.08
C VAL A 94 15.77 -9.25 16.58
N PRO A 95 16.30 -9.69 17.74
CA PRO A 95 17.62 -9.22 18.20
C PRO A 95 18.66 -9.59 17.15
N ARG A 96 19.27 -8.61 16.53
CA ARG A 96 20.38 -8.84 15.61
C ARG A 96 21.65 -9.06 16.42
N LEU A 97 22.11 -10.28 16.47
CA LEU A 97 23.53 -10.53 16.55
C LEU A 97 24.13 -10.13 15.18
N ASN A 98 24.66 -8.91 15.10
CA ASN A 98 25.29 -8.37 13.89
C ASN A 98 26.63 -9.08 13.64
N LEU A 99 26.57 -10.41 13.41
CA LEU A 99 27.74 -11.24 13.07
C LEU A 99 28.38 -10.78 11.75
N ARG A 100 27.59 -10.16 10.86
CA ARG A 100 28.11 -9.65 9.57
C ARG A 100 29.08 -8.49 9.76
N THR A 101 28.75 -7.51 10.60
CA THR A 101 29.67 -6.39 10.92
C THR A 101 30.94 -6.87 11.61
N LEU A 102 30.83 -7.95 12.38
CA LEU A 102 31.97 -8.53 13.09
C LEU A 102 32.92 -9.28 12.13
N PHE A 103 32.42 -9.84 11.02
CA PHE A 103 33.17 -10.63 10.06
C PHE A 103 33.42 -9.94 8.72
N GLY A 104 33.04 -8.65 8.56
CA GLY A 104 33.39 -7.83 7.39
C GLY A 104 32.70 -8.26 6.09
N TYR A 105 31.54 -8.90 6.14
CA TYR A 105 30.80 -9.25 4.93
C TYR A 105 30.12 -7.99 4.32
N PRO A 106 30.04 -7.91 2.96
CA PRO A 106 29.38 -6.79 2.30
C PRO A 106 27.92 -6.69 2.74
N GLU A 107 27.43 -5.46 2.91
CA GLU A 107 26.02 -5.16 3.20
C GLU A 107 25.14 -5.63 2.02
N THR A 108 24.62 -6.84 2.15
CA THR A 108 23.56 -7.31 1.28
C THR A 108 22.26 -7.21 2.07
N TRP A 109 21.26 -6.50 1.54
CA TRP A 109 19.92 -6.37 2.14
C TRP A 109 19.13 -7.70 2.16
N ARG A 110 19.73 -8.76 1.59
CA ARG A 110 19.17 -10.12 1.61
C ARG A 110 19.34 -10.73 2.99
N VAL A 111 18.21 -10.99 3.65
CA VAL A 111 18.18 -11.70 4.96
C VAL A 111 17.79 -13.17 4.82
N ASP A 112 17.68 -13.67 3.59
CA ASP A 112 17.20 -15.03 3.27
C ASP A 112 18.07 -16.15 3.90
N ASN A 113 19.32 -15.86 4.21
CA ASN A 113 20.28 -16.80 4.80
C ASN A 113 20.57 -16.51 6.29
N GLU A 114 19.89 -15.56 6.89
CA GLU A 114 20.06 -15.24 8.31
C GLU A 114 19.43 -16.34 9.18
N PRO A 115 20.17 -16.99 10.11
CA PRO A 115 19.67 -18.12 10.87
C PRO A 115 18.40 -17.82 11.67
N GLY A 116 18.26 -16.60 12.19
CA GLY A 116 17.08 -16.17 12.95
C GLY A 116 15.81 -16.11 12.09
N PHE A 117 15.91 -15.60 10.86
CA PHE A 117 14.79 -15.56 9.92
C PHE A 117 14.43 -16.96 9.41
N LEU A 118 15.43 -17.81 9.17
CA LEU A 118 15.22 -19.20 8.78
C LEU A 118 14.48 -19.99 9.86
N TRP A 119 14.88 -19.80 11.11
CA TRP A 119 14.24 -20.44 12.24
C TRP A 119 12.80 -19.94 12.45
N MET A 120 12.57 -18.65 12.33
CA MET A 120 11.23 -18.06 12.40
C MET A 120 10.32 -18.61 11.30
N ASP A 121 10.78 -18.66 10.05
CA ASP A 121 10.02 -19.22 8.92
C ASP A 121 9.67 -20.70 9.16
N TYR A 122 10.61 -21.47 9.69
CA TYR A 122 10.37 -22.89 10.00
C TYR A 122 9.33 -23.07 11.13
N ILE A 123 9.46 -22.31 12.22
CA ILE A 123 8.56 -22.40 13.38
C ILE A 123 7.13 -21.98 13.01
N THR A 124 6.96 -20.88 12.25
CA THR A 124 5.63 -20.39 11.84
C THR A 124 4.91 -21.33 10.88
N ARG A 125 5.62 -22.29 10.28
CA ARG A 125 5.01 -23.36 9.44
C ARG A 125 4.61 -24.60 10.26
N LEU A 126 5.19 -24.80 11.43
CA LEU A 126 4.93 -25.97 12.27
C LEU A 126 3.87 -25.72 13.34
N PHE A 127 3.73 -24.51 13.80
CA PHE A 127 2.85 -24.15 14.91
C PHE A 127 1.82 -23.10 14.45
N ALA A 128 0.60 -23.19 14.98
CA ALA A 128 -0.42 -22.19 14.74
C ALA A 128 -0.06 -20.86 15.43
N PRO A 129 -0.50 -19.70 14.91
CA PRO A 129 -0.29 -18.41 15.58
C PRO A 129 -0.83 -18.37 17.01
N THR A 130 -1.88 -19.14 17.30
CA THR A 130 -2.44 -19.31 18.65
C THR A 130 -1.49 -19.95 19.62
N ASP A 131 -0.61 -20.85 19.15
CA ASP A 131 0.36 -21.56 19.96
C ASP A 131 1.61 -20.70 20.21
N LEU A 132 2.02 -19.92 19.20
CA LEU A 132 3.20 -19.07 19.24
C LEU A 132 2.95 -17.73 19.97
N ASN A 133 1.73 -17.20 19.88
CA ASN A 133 1.32 -15.94 20.49
C ASN A 133 -0.05 -16.05 21.18
N PRO A 134 -0.14 -16.83 22.29
CA PRO A 134 -1.41 -17.04 22.99
C PRO A 134 -2.00 -15.75 23.57
N MET A 135 -1.16 -14.78 23.94
CA MET A 135 -1.58 -13.49 24.49
C MET A 135 -1.99 -12.46 23.42
N ASP A 136 -1.90 -12.80 22.13
CA ASP A 136 -2.19 -11.92 21.00
C ASP A 136 -1.42 -10.57 21.08
N ILE A 137 -0.17 -10.62 21.47
CA ILE A 137 0.71 -9.44 21.54
C ILE A 137 0.98 -8.98 20.11
N ASN A 138 0.61 -7.74 19.80
CA ASN A 138 0.83 -7.13 18.50
C ASN A 138 1.34 -5.69 18.65
N PRO A 139 2.67 -5.49 18.58
CA PRO A 139 3.27 -4.16 18.71
C PRO A 139 2.72 -3.11 17.73
N LEU A 140 2.27 -3.55 16.55
CA LEU A 140 1.66 -2.65 15.57
C LEU A 140 0.35 -2.05 16.09
N ARG A 141 -0.44 -2.82 16.87
CA ARG A 141 -1.65 -2.31 17.52
C ARG A 141 -1.33 -1.12 18.42
N ASP A 142 -0.35 -1.27 19.27
CA ASP A 142 0.06 -0.24 20.23
C ASP A 142 0.60 1.01 19.50
N MET A 143 1.39 0.79 18.45
CA MET A 143 1.91 1.88 17.63
C MET A 143 0.79 2.68 16.95
N LEU A 144 -0.16 2.00 16.31
CA LEU A 144 -1.29 2.64 15.64
C LEU A 144 -2.17 3.40 16.62
N GLN A 145 -2.49 2.81 17.78
CA GLN A 145 -3.33 3.45 18.80
C GLN A 145 -2.67 4.68 19.44
N ARG A 146 -1.34 4.70 19.55
CA ARG A 146 -0.62 5.88 20.07
C ARG A 146 -0.48 6.99 19.06
N ARG A 147 -0.30 6.67 17.78
CA ARG A 147 0.04 7.64 16.74
C ARG A 147 -1.16 8.24 16.02
N VAL A 148 -2.20 7.43 15.80
CA VAL A 148 -3.33 7.78 14.94
C VAL A 148 -4.54 8.15 15.79
N ASP A 149 -5.08 9.34 15.58
CA ASP A 149 -6.38 9.74 16.13
C ASP A 149 -7.52 9.25 15.21
N PHE A 150 -7.88 7.97 15.40
CA PHE A 150 -8.96 7.36 14.62
C PHE A 150 -10.31 8.07 14.78
N ALA A 151 -10.56 8.72 15.92
CA ALA A 151 -11.82 9.44 16.15
C ALA A 151 -11.90 10.67 15.24
N THR A 152 -10.86 11.47 15.21
CA THR A 152 -10.76 12.62 14.29
C THR A 152 -10.73 12.17 12.84
N LEU A 153 -9.98 11.12 12.51
CA LEU A 153 -9.85 10.60 11.14
C LEU A 153 -11.22 10.21 10.55
N ARG A 154 -12.07 9.48 11.31
CA ARG A 154 -13.41 9.08 10.86
C ARG A 154 -14.34 10.26 10.53
N SER A 155 -14.12 11.41 11.15
CA SER A 155 -14.97 12.61 10.96
C SER A 155 -14.54 13.48 9.77
N ARG A 156 -13.41 13.14 9.12
CA ARG A 156 -12.84 13.93 8.03
C ARG A 156 -13.09 13.28 6.68
N THR A 157 -13.29 14.11 5.66
CA THR A 157 -13.61 13.68 4.29
C THR A 157 -12.72 14.33 3.24
N GLU A 158 -11.67 15.06 3.68
CA GLU A 158 -10.76 15.74 2.75
C GLU A 158 -10.01 14.78 1.84
N ILE A 159 -9.62 13.62 2.39
CA ILE A 159 -8.98 12.53 1.66
C ILE A 159 -9.77 11.26 2.01
N GLN A 160 -10.33 10.61 0.99
CA GLN A 160 -11.04 9.34 1.18
C GLN A 160 -10.04 8.22 1.45
N LEU A 161 -10.36 7.35 2.42
CA LEU A 161 -9.47 6.28 2.85
C LEU A 161 -10.18 4.93 2.73
N PHE A 162 -9.50 3.99 2.09
CA PHE A 162 -9.96 2.62 1.87
C PHE A 162 -8.89 1.63 2.32
N VAL A 163 -9.26 0.71 3.19
CA VAL A 163 -8.37 -0.35 3.69
C VAL A 163 -8.99 -1.70 3.35
N THR A 164 -8.23 -2.54 2.66
CA THR A 164 -8.70 -3.86 2.21
C THR A 164 -8.24 -4.95 3.17
N ALA A 165 -9.17 -5.83 3.57
CA ALA A 165 -8.88 -7.08 4.28
C ALA A 165 -9.60 -8.26 3.61
N SER A 166 -9.14 -9.48 3.87
CA SER A 166 -9.69 -10.71 3.32
C SER A 166 -10.59 -11.40 4.35
N ASN A 167 -11.90 -11.52 4.07
CA ASN A 167 -12.81 -12.26 4.94
C ASN A 167 -12.53 -13.76 4.83
N VAL A 168 -12.17 -14.37 5.97
CA VAL A 168 -11.72 -15.76 6.05
C VAL A 168 -12.83 -16.76 5.69
N ARG A 169 -14.09 -16.44 6.05
CA ARG A 169 -15.22 -17.36 5.86
C ARG A 169 -15.78 -17.32 4.44
N THR A 170 -15.80 -16.13 3.84
CA THR A 170 -16.53 -15.91 2.59
C THR A 170 -15.64 -15.80 1.35
N CYS A 171 -14.31 -15.75 1.52
CA CYS A 171 -13.35 -15.48 0.47
C CYS A 171 -13.67 -14.19 -0.31
N ARG A 172 -14.17 -13.15 0.37
CA ARG A 172 -14.49 -11.85 -0.22
C ARG A 172 -13.59 -10.78 0.35
N ALA A 173 -13.17 -9.85 -0.50
CA ALA A 173 -12.51 -8.63 -0.03
C ALA A 173 -13.50 -7.78 0.77
N ARG A 174 -13.09 -7.33 1.94
CA ARG A 174 -13.77 -6.31 2.74
C ARG A 174 -12.98 -5.01 2.61
N ILE A 175 -13.65 -3.97 2.18
CA ILE A 175 -13.06 -2.62 2.06
C ILE A 175 -13.66 -1.77 3.17
N PHE A 176 -12.83 -1.41 4.14
CA PHE A 176 -13.19 -0.48 5.20
C PHE A 176 -13.00 0.95 4.71
N ARG A 177 -13.99 1.79 4.91
CA ARG A 177 -14.03 3.20 4.47
C ARG A 177 -13.67 4.15 5.60
N THR A 178 -13.38 5.40 5.29
CA THR A 178 -13.03 6.44 6.28
C THR A 178 -13.93 6.44 7.52
N PRO A 179 -15.28 6.41 7.43
CA PRO A 179 -16.15 6.46 8.62
C PRO A 179 -16.06 5.20 9.52
N GLU A 180 -15.56 4.09 8.99
CA GLU A 180 -15.45 2.81 9.71
C GLU A 180 -14.05 2.63 10.33
N MET A 181 -13.10 3.52 10.01
CA MET A 181 -11.67 3.29 10.26
C MET A 181 -11.35 3.23 11.74
N GLN A 182 -10.69 2.16 12.12
CA GLN A 182 -10.15 1.89 13.46
C GLN A 182 -8.85 1.08 13.35
N ALA A 183 -8.12 0.95 14.44
CA ALA A 183 -6.85 0.21 14.43
C ALA A 183 -7.06 -1.24 13.94
N GLU A 184 -8.15 -1.86 14.32
CA GLU A 184 -8.53 -3.23 13.95
C GLU A 184 -8.68 -3.40 12.42
N CYS A 185 -9.13 -2.37 11.69
CA CYS A 185 -9.21 -2.43 10.22
C CYS A 185 -7.80 -2.56 9.60
N VAL A 186 -6.84 -1.79 10.12
CA VAL A 186 -5.44 -1.85 9.67
C VAL A 186 -4.81 -3.18 10.07
N LEU A 187 -5.05 -3.64 11.31
CA LEU A 187 -4.57 -4.93 11.81
C LEU A 187 -5.13 -6.10 10.98
N ALA A 188 -6.41 -6.05 10.60
CA ALA A 188 -7.03 -7.03 9.71
C ALA A 188 -6.33 -7.06 8.35
N SER A 189 -6.04 -5.87 7.79
CA SER A 189 -5.34 -5.72 6.52
C SER A 189 -3.89 -6.22 6.55
N THR A 190 -3.26 -6.25 7.72
CA THR A 190 -1.86 -6.68 7.92
C THR A 190 -1.72 -8.07 8.53
N CYS A 191 -2.83 -8.79 8.76
CA CYS A 191 -2.87 -10.06 9.44
C CYS A 191 -2.42 -11.21 8.54
N LEU A 192 -1.12 -11.51 8.54
CA LEU A 192 -0.58 -12.66 7.84
C LEU A 192 -1.02 -13.97 8.54
N PRO A 193 -1.66 -14.92 7.83
CA PRO A 193 -2.34 -16.10 8.42
C PRO A 193 -1.44 -16.99 9.27
N LEU A 194 -0.15 -17.10 8.93
CA LEU A 194 0.80 -17.95 9.64
C LEU A 194 1.51 -17.25 10.81
N MET A 195 1.33 -15.92 10.95
CA MET A 195 2.01 -15.13 11.97
C MET A 195 1.07 -14.61 13.05
N PHE A 196 -0.18 -14.32 12.71
CA PHE A 196 -1.15 -13.71 13.62
C PHE A 196 -2.49 -14.45 13.58
N LYS A 197 -3.21 -14.40 14.70
CA LYS A 197 -4.61 -14.82 14.75
C LYS A 197 -5.44 -13.94 13.83
N ALA A 198 -6.47 -14.53 13.20
CA ALA A 198 -7.42 -13.75 12.41
C ALA A 198 -8.03 -12.63 13.27
N VAL A 199 -8.07 -11.41 12.74
CA VAL A 199 -8.64 -10.25 13.43
C VAL A 199 -10.16 -10.32 13.31
N GLU A 200 -10.85 -10.24 14.46
CA GLU A 200 -12.31 -10.20 14.51
C GLU A 200 -12.81 -8.75 14.50
N ILE A 201 -13.75 -8.46 13.58
CA ILE A 201 -14.48 -7.20 13.52
C ILE A 201 -15.95 -7.54 13.24
N ASP A 202 -16.85 -7.11 14.10
CA ASP A 202 -18.30 -7.32 14.00
C ASP A 202 -18.71 -8.78 13.81
N GLY A 203 -18.01 -9.72 14.47
CA GLY A 203 -18.26 -11.16 14.41
C GLY A 203 -17.73 -11.86 13.17
N GLU A 204 -17.07 -11.15 12.27
CA GLU A 204 -16.38 -11.68 11.10
C GLU A 204 -14.87 -11.67 11.30
N HIS A 205 -14.17 -12.61 10.65
CA HIS A 205 -12.75 -12.83 10.81
C HIS A 205 -11.97 -12.49 9.54
N TYR A 206 -10.85 -11.79 9.70
CA TYR A 206 -10.10 -11.24 8.59
C TYR A 206 -8.62 -11.61 8.63
N TRP A 207 -8.07 -11.84 7.45
CA TRP A 207 -6.65 -11.94 7.15
C TRP A 207 -6.20 -10.79 6.26
N ASP A 208 -4.89 -10.72 6.00
CA ASP A 208 -4.26 -9.73 5.13
C ASP A 208 -5.03 -9.58 3.81
N GLY A 209 -5.26 -8.31 3.45
CA GLY A 209 -6.00 -7.98 2.24
C GLY A 209 -5.30 -8.40 0.95
N GLY A 210 -3.97 -8.62 1.00
CA GLY A 210 -3.15 -8.97 -0.15
C GLY A 210 -3.60 -10.20 -0.92
N TYR A 211 -4.35 -11.09 -0.28
CA TYR A 211 -4.90 -12.28 -0.95
C TYR A 211 -6.07 -11.98 -1.88
N LEU A 212 -6.84 -10.91 -1.65
CA LEU A 212 -8.08 -10.63 -2.39
C LEU A 212 -8.13 -9.24 -3.03
N GLY A 213 -7.29 -8.28 -2.58
CA GLY A 213 -7.20 -6.94 -3.15
C GLY A 213 -5.92 -6.23 -2.69
N ASN A 214 -4.94 -6.08 -3.58
CA ASN A 214 -3.64 -5.52 -3.20
C ASN A 214 -3.16 -4.38 -4.12
N PRO A 215 -3.67 -3.18 -3.96
CA PRO A 215 -4.87 -2.79 -3.25
C PRO A 215 -6.14 -2.92 -4.11
N ALA A 216 -7.32 -2.70 -3.53
CA ALA A 216 -8.55 -2.54 -4.29
C ALA A 216 -8.57 -1.14 -4.94
N ILE A 217 -8.81 -1.09 -6.24
CA ILE A 217 -8.86 0.17 -7.04
C ILE A 217 -10.29 0.69 -7.15
N SER A 218 -11.28 -0.21 -7.25
CA SER A 218 -12.67 0.13 -7.47
C SER A 218 -13.22 1.27 -6.59
N PRO A 219 -12.96 1.33 -5.27
CA PRO A 219 -13.47 2.42 -4.44
C PRO A 219 -12.89 3.80 -4.84
N LEU A 220 -11.66 3.86 -5.34
CA LEU A 220 -11.07 5.12 -5.81
C LEU A 220 -11.83 5.67 -7.02
N ILE A 221 -12.32 4.79 -7.90
CA ILE A 221 -13.07 5.19 -9.09
C ILE A 221 -14.45 5.72 -8.72
N HIS A 222 -15.11 5.08 -7.77
CA HIS A 222 -16.52 5.36 -7.46
C HIS A 222 -16.74 6.40 -6.36
N GLU A 223 -15.76 6.62 -5.51
CA GLU A 223 -15.93 7.43 -4.29
C GLU A 223 -14.94 8.60 -4.21
N CYS A 224 -13.99 8.72 -5.15
CA CYS A 224 -13.05 9.84 -5.25
C CYS A 224 -13.36 10.73 -6.45
N GLY A 225 -12.79 11.92 -6.47
CA GLY A 225 -13.04 12.89 -7.53
C GLY A 225 -11.99 12.88 -8.66
N SER A 226 -10.93 12.07 -8.53
CA SER A 226 -9.90 11.95 -9.55
C SER A 226 -10.17 10.77 -10.46
N SER A 227 -10.00 10.97 -11.77
CA SER A 227 -9.92 9.87 -12.74
C SER A 227 -8.49 9.36 -12.97
N ASP A 228 -7.51 10.01 -12.34
CA ASP A 228 -6.10 9.64 -12.40
C ASP A 228 -5.74 8.82 -11.18
N ILE A 229 -5.42 7.55 -11.37
CA ILE A 229 -5.07 6.59 -10.32
C ILE A 229 -3.59 6.24 -10.43
N MET A 230 -2.84 6.59 -9.39
CA MET A 230 -1.43 6.26 -9.23
C MET A 230 -1.28 4.99 -8.43
N ILE A 231 -0.74 3.94 -9.03
CA ILE A 231 -0.39 2.70 -8.36
C ILE A 231 1.04 2.80 -7.83
N VAL A 232 1.23 2.62 -6.53
CA VAL A 232 2.56 2.45 -5.95
C VAL A 232 2.79 0.96 -5.76
N ARG A 233 3.57 0.38 -6.69
CA ARG A 233 3.81 -1.06 -6.75
C ARG A 233 5.15 -1.43 -6.12
N ILE A 234 5.11 -2.36 -5.16
CA ILE A 234 6.27 -2.83 -4.40
C ILE A 234 6.51 -4.33 -4.51
N ASN A 235 5.60 -5.06 -5.18
CA ASN A 235 5.78 -6.48 -5.46
C ASN A 235 6.16 -6.65 -6.93
N PRO A 236 7.32 -7.26 -7.24
CA PRO A 236 7.72 -7.52 -8.62
C PRO A 236 6.69 -8.39 -9.35
N MET A 237 6.32 -8.00 -10.56
CA MET A 237 5.48 -8.82 -11.44
C MET A 237 6.32 -9.86 -12.17
N ASN A 238 7.48 -9.43 -12.67
CA ASN A 238 8.37 -10.27 -13.45
C ASN A 238 9.52 -10.80 -12.59
N ARG A 239 10.00 -12.00 -12.93
CA ARG A 239 11.20 -12.60 -12.39
C ARG A 239 11.92 -13.27 -13.55
N ASP A 240 13.22 -13.02 -13.66
CA ASP A 240 14.04 -13.61 -14.72
C ASP A 240 14.24 -15.12 -14.51
N ASP A 241 14.33 -15.54 -13.25
CA ASP A 241 14.60 -16.93 -12.89
C ASP A 241 13.34 -17.65 -12.40
N VAL A 242 13.21 -18.91 -12.79
CA VAL A 242 12.20 -19.83 -12.27
C VAL A 242 12.66 -20.33 -10.89
N PRO A 243 11.86 -20.19 -9.83
CA PRO A 243 12.25 -20.64 -8.50
C PRO A 243 12.36 -22.16 -8.42
N VAL A 244 13.46 -22.65 -7.82
CA VAL A 244 13.74 -24.10 -7.67
C VAL A 244 13.74 -24.59 -6.23
N SER A 245 13.98 -23.73 -5.25
CA SER A 245 13.88 -24.13 -3.85
C SER A 245 12.44 -24.06 -3.36
N ALA A 246 12.05 -24.94 -2.42
CA ALA A 246 10.71 -24.96 -1.86
C ALA A 246 10.30 -23.58 -1.30
N ARG A 247 11.27 -22.85 -0.71
CA ARG A 247 11.06 -21.50 -0.21
C ARG A 247 10.77 -20.52 -1.33
N ASP A 248 11.60 -20.46 -2.36
CA ASP A 248 11.44 -19.53 -3.47
C ASP A 248 10.14 -19.79 -4.23
N ILE A 249 9.74 -21.06 -4.35
CA ILE A 249 8.45 -21.45 -4.91
C ILE A 249 7.29 -20.87 -4.09
N LEU A 250 7.29 -21.07 -2.76
CA LEU A 250 6.25 -20.52 -1.88
C LEU A 250 6.22 -18.99 -1.92
N ASN A 251 7.37 -18.37 -1.95
CA ASN A 251 7.50 -16.92 -2.07
C ASN A 251 6.90 -16.41 -3.38
N ARG A 252 7.21 -17.08 -4.48
CA ARG A 252 6.64 -16.73 -5.80
C ARG A 252 5.13 -16.93 -5.84
N MET A 253 4.62 -18.01 -5.22
CA MET A 253 3.19 -18.22 -5.08
C MET A 253 2.50 -17.07 -4.33
N ASN A 254 3.10 -16.57 -3.26
CA ASN A 254 2.59 -15.41 -2.53
C ASN A 254 2.63 -14.13 -3.38
N GLU A 255 3.73 -13.87 -4.09
CA GLU A 255 3.83 -12.73 -5.01
C GLU A 255 2.77 -12.80 -6.12
N MET A 256 2.57 -13.98 -6.71
CA MET A 256 1.54 -14.20 -7.72
C MET A 256 0.14 -13.97 -7.15
N SER A 257 -0.14 -14.47 -5.95
CA SER A 257 -1.42 -14.23 -5.27
C SER A 257 -1.65 -12.75 -5.04
N PHE A 258 -0.65 -12.03 -4.53
CA PHE A 258 -0.74 -10.61 -4.20
C PHE A 258 -0.87 -9.70 -5.43
N ASN A 259 -0.27 -10.08 -6.56
CA ASN A 259 -0.37 -9.33 -7.80
C ASN A 259 -1.63 -9.69 -8.62
N SER A 260 -2.12 -10.93 -8.52
CA SER A 260 -3.20 -11.44 -9.38
C SER A 260 -4.51 -10.66 -9.22
N SER A 261 -4.83 -10.19 -8.02
CA SER A 261 -6.02 -9.38 -7.76
C SER A 261 -5.91 -8.01 -8.44
N LEU A 262 -4.76 -7.35 -8.30
CA LEU A 262 -4.49 -6.06 -8.93
C LEU A 262 -4.55 -6.15 -10.46
N VAL A 263 -3.87 -7.12 -11.05
CA VAL A 263 -3.85 -7.32 -12.51
C VAL A 263 -5.27 -7.57 -13.06
N ARG A 264 -6.06 -8.40 -12.39
CA ARG A 264 -7.46 -8.66 -12.83
C ARG A 264 -8.32 -7.41 -12.72
N GLU A 265 -8.19 -6.63 -11.67
CA GLU A 265 -8.95 -5.39 -11.48
C GLU A 265 -8.55 -4.35 -12.53
N MET A 266 -7.24 -4.14 -12.74
CA MET A 266 -6.73 -3.25 -13.78
C MET A 266 -7.19 -3.64 -15.18
N ARG A 267 -7.15 -4.94 -15.52
CA ARG A 267 -7.65 -5.46 -16.80
C ARG A 267 -9.13 -5.14 -17.00
N GLY A 268 -9.97 -5.40 -16.00
CA GLY A 268 -11.39 -5.08 -16.06
C GLY A 268 -11.65 -3.59 -16.28
N ILE A 269 -10.94 -2.74 -15.54
CA ILE A 269 -11.07 -1.28 -15.66
C ILE A 269 -10.55 -0.79 -17.01
N ALA A 270 -9.42 -1.30 -17.49
CA ALA A 270 -8.86 -0.94 -18.80
C ALA A 270 -9.83 -1.30 -19.93
N THR A 271 -10.46 -2.49 -19.86
CA THR A 271 -11.47 -2.91 -20.85
C THR A 271 -12.67 -1.96 -20.86
N VAL A 272 -13.20 -1.57 -19.70
CA VAL A 272 -14.30 -0.61 -19.60
C VAL A 272 -13.87 0.75 -20.14
N SER A 273 -12.69 1.24 -19.76
CA SER A 273 -12.15 2.51 -20.24
C SER A 273 -11.99 2.54 -21.77
N LYS A 274 -11.56 1.43 -22.37
CA LYS A 274 -11.49 1.29 -23.84
C LYS A 274 -12.86 1.43 -24.49
N PHE A 275 -13.89 0.77 -23.98
CA PHE A 275 -15.25 0.88 -24.50
C PHE A 275 -15.85 2.28 -24.36
N VAL A 276 -15.49 3.02 -23.30
CA VAL A 276 -15.87 4.43 -23.13
C VAL A 276 -15.17 5.28 -24.18
N GLN A 277 -13.88 5.10 -24.42
CA GLN A 277 -13.12 5.82 -25.44
C GLN A 277 -13.63 5.57 -26.85
N GLU A 278 -14.05 4.35 -27.17
CA GLU A 278 -14.63 3.97 -28.45
C GLU A 278 -16.09 4.44 -28.63
N GLY A 279 -16.68 5.06 -27.60
CA GLY A 279 -18.09 5.50 -27.61
C GLY A 279 -19.10 4.36 -27.55
N THR A 280 -18.66 3.15 -27.20
CA THR A 280 -19.54 1.96 -27.06
C THR A 280 -20.28 1.99 -25.72
N LEU A 281 -19.69 2.56 -24.67
CA LEU A 281 -20.30 2.79 -23.37
C LEU A 281 -20.48 4.31 -23.14
N ASP A 282 -21.55 4.62 -22.42
CA ASP A 282 -21.92 5.99 -22.08
C ASP A 282 -20.96 6.57 -21.03
N ASP A 283 -20.30 7.67 -21.34
CA ASP A 283 -19.37 8.38 -20.47
C ASP A 283 -20.05 9.06 -19.26
N ASP A 284 -21.36 9.28 -19.29
CA ASP A 284 -22.14 9.73 -18.14
C ASP A 284 -22.27 8.64 -17.04
N ARG A 285 -22.09 7.37 -17.41
CA ARG A 285 -22.22 6.23 -16.51
C ARG A 285 -20.90 5.57 -16.12
N TYR A 286 -19.90 5.69 -16.97
CA TYR A 286 -18.63 5.00 -16.83
C TYR A 286 -17.49 6.01 -16.87
N THR A 287 -16.66 5.98 -15.85
CA THR A 287 -15.52 6.90 -15.74
C THR A 287 -14.35 6.38 -16.57
N LEU A 288 -13.81 7.26 -17.43
CA LEU A 288 -12.53 7.02 -18.09
C LEU A 288 -11.41 7.12 -17.04
N VAL A 289 -10.80 5.98 -16.71
CA VAL A 289 -9.70 5.91 -15.73
C VAL A 289 -8.36 6.04 -16.45
N ARG A 290 -7.49 6.90 -15.92
CA ARG A 290 -6.09 7.02 -16.33
C ARG A 290 -5.20 6.41 -15.29
N PHE A 291 -4.39 5.43 -15.69
CA PHE A 291 -3.48 4.74 -14.82
C PHE A 291 -2.07 5.29 -14.92
N HIS A 292 -1.47 5.42 -13.75
CA HIS A 292 -0.08 5.78 -13.56
C HIS A 292 0.57 4.76 -12.62
N GLU A 293 1.87 4.56 -12.74
CA GLU A 293 2.60 3.67 -11.84
C GLU A 293 3.91 4.27 -11.40
N ILE A 294 4.23 4.10 -10.11
CA ILE A 294 5.56 4.31 -9.56
C ILE A 294 6.02 2.99 -8.96
N THR A 295 7.15 2.50 -9.45
CA THR A 295 7.82 1.28 -8.97
C THR A 295 9.33 1.39 -9.17
N ALA A 296 10.08 0.52 -8.50
CA ALA A 296 11.49 0.26 -8.73
C ALA A 296 11.67 -1.26 -8.84
N GLU A 297 11.06 -1.86 -9.88
CA GLU A 297 10.91 -3.31 -10.01
C GLU A 297 12.26 -4.04 -10.04
N ALA A 298 13.25 -3.48 -10.73
CA ALA A 298 14.58 -4.07 -10.84
C ALA A 298 15.28 -4.17 -9.47
N GLU A 299 15.24 -3.08 -8.70
CA GLU A 299 15.86 -3.00 -7.38
C GLU A 299 15.09 -3.86 -6.36
N LEU A 300 13.75 -3.74 -6.34
CA LEU A 300 12.89 -4.48 -5.42
C LEU A 300 12.94 -5.99 -5.69
N SER A 301 13.11 -6.42 -6.95
CA SER A 301 13.25 -7.83 -7.30
C SER A 301 14.59 -8.44 -6.84
N ALA A 302 15.61 -7.62 -6.67
CA ALA A 302 16.93 -8.07 -6.20
C ALA A 302 16.91 -8.45 -4.71
N TYR A 303 15.94 -7.91 -3.93
CA TYR A 303 15.76 -8.30 -2.52
C TYR A 303 14.99 -9.62 -2.45
N GLY A 304 15.43 -10.53 -1.57
CA GLY A 304 14.69 -11.76 -1.31
C GLY A 304 13.36 -11.47 -0.60
N SER A 305 12.45 -12.43 -0.62
CA SER A 305 11.12 -12.26 0.00
C SER A 305 11.16 -12.04 1.51
N LEU A 306 12.15 -12.59 2.21
CA LEU A 306 12.32 -12.35 3.66
C LEU A 306 12.76 -10.92 3.96
N SER A 307 13.26 -10.16 2.98
CA SER A 307 13.55 -8.73 3.14
C SER A 307 12.32 -7.91 3.51
N LYS A 308 11.11 -8.41 3.19
CA LYS A 308 9.82 -7.81 3.63
C LYS A 308 9.64 -7.83 5.16
N MET A 309 10.44 -8.63 5.88
CA MET A 309 10.49 -8.67 7.34
C MET A 309 11.70 -7.91 7.92
N ASN A 310 12.54 -7.35 7.07
CA ASN A 310 13.72 -6.61 7.49
C ASN A 310 13.34 -5.19 7.92
N THR A 311 13.35 -4.93 9.23
CA THR A 311 13.02 -3.63 9.83
C THR A 311 14.26 -2.82 10.21
N GLU A 312 15.44 -3.16 9.66
CA GLU A 312 16.67 -2.40 9.88
C GLU A 312 16.53 -0.96 9.40
N ARG A 313 16.92 -0.02 10.28
CA ARG A 313 16.82 1.41 9.98
C ARG A 313 17.48 1.78 8.65
N ALA A 314 18.71 1.30 8.43
CA ALA A 314 19.43 1.56 7.19
C ALA A 314 18.69 1.01 5.95
N PHE A 315 18.06 -0.16 6.06
CA PHE A 315 17.29 -0.74 4.98
C PHE A 315 15.98 0.03 4.72
N LEU A 316 15.25 0.42 5.77
CA LEU A 316 14.02 1.21 5.62
C LEU A 316 14.30 2.58 4.99
N HIS A 317 15.38 3.26 5.42
CA HIS A 317 15.79 4.53 4.79
C HIS A 317 16.27 4.35 3.35
N HIS A 318 17.01 3.27 3.05
CA HIS A 318 17.37 2.95 1.67
C HIS A 318 16.13 2.77 0.77
N LEU A 319 15.10 2.05 1.25
CA LEU A 319 13.84 1.89 0.51
C LEU A 319 13.09 3.23 0.38
N HIS A 320 13.11 4.07 1.41
CA HIS A 320 12.55 5.43 1.34
C HIS A 320 13.22 6.24 0.23
N ASP A 321 14.55 6.30 0.22
CA ASP A 321 15.30 7.08 -0.77
C ASP A 321 15.05 6.56 -2.18
N LEU A 322 15.02 5.23 -2.36
CA LEU A 322 14.65 4.60 -3.63
C LEU A 322 13.25 5.00 -4.09
N GLY A 323 12.28 5.03 -3.18
CA GLY A 323 10.91 5.46 -3.47
C GLY A 323 10.80 6.96 -3.79
N PHE A 324 11.52 7.78 -3.06
CA PHE A 324 11.60 9.23 -3.29
C PHE A 324 12.16 9.52 -4.68
N ASP A 325 13.29 8.92 -5.03
CA ASP A 325 13.93 9.09 -6.34
C ASP A 325 13.07 8.55 -7.49
N ALA A 326 12.36 7.42 -7.29
CA ALA A 326 11.45 6.89 -8.28
C ALA A 326 10.27 7.86 -8.55
N ALA A 327 9.71 8.45 -7.49
CA ALA A 327 8.64 9.44 -7.62
C ALA A 327 9.14 10.75 -8.25
N ASP A 328 10.37 11.16 -7.96
CA ASP A 328 10.98 12.35 -8.54
C ASP A 328 11.14 12.19 -10.05
N ARG A 329 11.77 11.12 -10.48
CA ARG A 329 11.92 10.79 -11.92
C ARG A 329 10.56 10.69 -12.62
N TRP A 330 9.57 10.06 -11.96
CA TRP A 330 8.24 9.94 -12.52
C TRP A 330 7.57 11.30 -12.71
N LEU A 331 7.67 12.20 -11.72
CA LEU A 331 7.11 13.55 -11.80
C LEU A 331 7.77 14.38 -12.91
N GLU A 332 9.09 14.32 -13.02
CA GLU A 332 9.82 15.03 -14.09
C GLU A 332 9.36 14.61 -15.49
N ALA A 333 9.15 13.31 -15.68
CA ALA A 333 8.80 12.76 -16.99
C ALA A 333 7.28 12.87 -17.32
N ASN A 334 6.39 12.86 -16.32
CA ASN A 334 4.98 12.57 -16.55
C ASN A 334 4.00 13.60 -15.95
N TYR A 335 4.48 14.60 -15.21
CA TYR A 335 3.58 15.56 -14.54
C TYR A 335 2.55 16.17 -15.50
N GLU A 336 2.96 16.59 -16.70
CA GLU A 336 2.07 17.23 -17.66
C GLU A 336 1.02 16.28 -18.25
N ARG A 337 1.29 14.97 -18.23
CA ARG A 337 0.38 13.92 -18.73
C ARG A 337 -0.79 13.65 -17.79
N VAL A 338 -0.62 13.92 -16.48
CA VAL A 338 -1.68 13.75 -15.48
C VAL A 338 -2.88 14.61 -15.84
N GLY A 339 -4.06 14.00 -15.84
CA GLY A 339 -5.33 14.61 -16.26
C GLY A 339 -5.62 14.48 -17.76
N TRP A 340 -4.67 13.99 -18.55
CA TRP A 340 -4.83 13.88 -20.01
C TRP A 340 -4.77 12.44 -20.51
N GLU A 341 -3.76 11.69 -20.08
CA GLU A 341 -3.53 10.34 -20.59
C GLU A 341 -2.90 9.43 -19.51
N SER A 342 -3.08 8.13 -19.64
CA SER A 342 -2.38 7.13 -18.85
C SER A 342 -0.88 7.18 -19.12
N THR A 343 -0.06 7.02 -18.07
CA THR A 343 1.40 6.82 -18.21
C THR A 343 1.79 5.37 -18.11
N LEU A 344 0.87 4.52 -17.65
CA LEU A 344 1.00 3.07 -17.65
C LEU A 344 0.31 2.52 -18.91
N ASP A 345 0.99 1.65 -19.63
CA ASP A 345 0.39 0.91 -20.72
C ASP A 345 -0.58 -0.13 -20.19
N VAL A 346 -1.87 0.21 -20.23
CA VAL A 346 -2.94 -0.66 -19.75
C VAL A 346 -3.43 -1.63 -20.82
N GLU A 347 -3.09 -1.43 -22.08
CA GLU A 347 -3.45 -2.36 -23.17
C GLU A 347 -2.75 -3.70 -22.97
N HIS A 348 -1.52 -3.68 -22.48
CA HIS A 348 -0.78 -4.89 -22.07
C HIS A 348 -1.56 -5.74 -21.05
N PHE A 349 -2.41 -5.14 -20.23
CA PHE A 349 -3.27 -5.88 -19.28
C PHE A 349 -4.62 -6.27 -19.87
N ALA A 350 -5.05 -5.64 -20.96
CA ALA A 350 -6.33 -5.91 -21.62
C ALA A 350 -6.23 -7.04 -22.67
N ASP A 351 -5.11 -7.18 -23.34
CA ASP A 351 -4.92 -8.21 -24.37
C ASP A 351 -4.82 -9.61 -23.78
N HIS A 352 -5.72 -10.46 -24.25
CA HIS A 352 -5.92 -11.81 -23.72
C HIS A 352 -5.01 -12.88 -24.33
N ASP A 353 -4.25 -12.57 -25.37
CA ASP A 353 -3.55 -13.56 -26.17
C ASP A 353 -2.09 -13.21 -26.40
N THR A 354 -1.24 -13.53 -25.43
CA THR A 354 0.13 -14.01 -25.73
C THR A 354 0.62 -14.96 -24.66
#